data_bd37b3bd414caba53e1f3c7e83e66bb3
#
_entry.id   bd37b3bd414caba53e1f3c7e83e66bb3
#
_cell.length_a   1.000
_cell.length_b   1.000
_cell.length_c   1.000
_cell.angle_alpha   90.00
_cell.angle_beta   90.00
_cell.angle_gamma   90.00
#
_symmetry.space_group_name_H-M   'P 1'
#
loop_
_entity.id
_entity.type
_entity.pdbx_description
1 polymer ?
#
loop_
_entity_poly.entity_id
_entity_poly.type
_entity_poly.pdbx_seq_one_letter_code
_entity_poly.pdbx_strand_id
1 'polypeptide(L)'
;MSNRAIPTPHTPTTFFLPADDLRAAFQCVSDTSAGYYLNGVYCTRQELVATDGHQMIQIATPSEAHIGKDCLTQDHPVPRGAMPGTAGGFLLHADHTDKAWKAKTFAGGDLWVYGDVTTGLLQFVSKPGSYAPGDELYRVGVLEFSRIDGTFPDYTHVVPNAAGKCGVFCHAPAVMAKLLKAADVLRPGKHTPAVRLTTGDGPGDPALVEFAGLPRVRGTIMPHRWRE
;
A
#
# COMPACT_ATOMS: atom_id res chain seq x y z
N MET A 1 0.09 28.86 20.32
CA MET A 1 0.12 27.65 19.47
C MET A 1 1.28 26.83 19.97
N SER A 2 1.01 25.66 20.55
CA SER A 2 2.03 24.82 21.19
C SER A 2 2.88 24.15 20.10
N ASN A 3 4.15 24.53 19.97
CA ASN A 3 5.16 23.84 19.18
C ASN A 3 5.38 22.45 19.83
N ARG A 4 4.55 21.46 19.47
CA ARG A 4 4.90 20.09 19.75
C ARG A 4 6.07 19.73 18.84
N ALA A 5 7.24 19.54 19.44
CA ALA A 5 8.39 18.99 18.76
C ALA A 5 7.97 17.72 17.98
N ILE A 6 8.32 17.66 16.71
CA ILE A 6 8.09 16.46 15.90
C ILE A 6 8.98 15.37 16.54
N PRO A 7 8.38 14.24 16.98
CA PRO A 7 9.17 13.16 17.54
C PRO A 7 10.22 12.72 16.52
N THR A 8 11.41 12.40 16.99
CA THR A 8 12.46 11.82 16.12
C THR A 8 11.90 10.58 15.41
N PRO A 9 12.11 10.41 14.10
CA PRO A 9 11.42 9.42 13.25
C PRO A 9 11.78 7.95 13.53
N HIS A 10 12.10 7.57 14.75
CA HIS A 10 12.55 6.21 15.11
C HIS A 10 12.02 5.73 16.46
N THR A 11 10.90 6.26 16.94
CA THR A 11 10.28 5.68 18.14
C THR A 11 9.57 4.37 17.77
N PRO A 12 9.48 3.41 18.69
CA PRO A 12 8.88 2.10 18.42
C PRO A 12 7.41 2.14 17.96
N THR A 13 6.69 3.22 18.30
CA THR A 13 5.26 3.43 17.99
C THR A 13 5.02 4.17 16.67
N THR A 14 6.08 4.58 15.98
CA THR A 14 5.97 5.42 14.80
C THR A 14 6.30 4.66 13.51
N PHE A 15 5.71 5.11 12.42
CA PHE A 15 6.05 4.65 11.08
C PHE A 15 6.23 5.83 10.13
N PHE A 16 6.97 5.59 9.05
CA PHE A 16 7.30 6.58 8.07
C PHE A 16 7.31 5.95 6.68
N LEU A 17 6.38 6.37 5.82
CA LEU A 17 6.11 5.74 4.53
C LEU A 17 5.90 6.81 3.46
N PRO A 18 6.21 6.53 2.18
CA PRO A 18 5.84 7.42 1.09
C PRO A 18 4.32 7.60 1.02
N ALA A 19 3.86 8.84 0.93
CA ALA A 19 2.43 9.14 0.87
C ALA A 19 1.79 8.56 -0.40
N ASP A 20 2.50 8.58 -1.52
CA ASP A 20 1.99 8.04 -2.79
C ASP A 20 1.88 6.52 -2.76
N ASP A 21 2.76 5.80 -2.06
CA ASP A 21 2.64 4.36 -1.88
C ASP A 21 1.35 4.00 -1.12
N LEU A 22 1.05 4.73 -0.02
CA LEU A 22 -0.21 4.56 0.70
C LEU A 22 -1.43 4.95 -0.13
N ARG A 23 -1.37 6.08 -0.85
CA ARG A 23 -2.46 6.53 -1.73
C ARG A 23 -2.78 5.51 -2.82
N ALA A 24 -1.75 4.92 -3.42
CA ALA A 24 -1.90 3.87 -4.41
C ALA A 24 -2.53 2.61 -3.80
N ALA A 25 -2.05 2.18 -2.64
CA ALA A 25 -2.61 1.02 -1.94
C ALA A 25 -4.09 1.23 -1.61
N PHE A 26 -4.49 2.41 -1.15
CA PHE A 26 -5.90 2.73 -0.86
C PHE A 26 -6.83 2.68 -2.08
N GLN A 27 -6.32 2.72 -3.32
CA GLN A 27 -7.17 2.49 -4.49
C GLN A 27 -7.68 1.04 -4.59
N CYS A 28 -7.04 0.12 -3.88
CA CYS A 28 -7.29 -1.31 -3.97
C CYS A 28 -7.96 -1.90 -2.72
N VAL A 29 -8.26 -1.11 -1.69
CA VAL A 29 -8.99 -1.58 -0.51
C VAL A 29 -10.45 -1.89 -0.84
N SER A 30 -11.09 -2.67 0.02
CA SER A 30 -12.54 -2.90 -0.04
C SER A 30 -13.29 -1.66 0.49
N ASP A 31 -14.45 -1.39 -0.07
CA ASP A 31 -15.40 -0.38 0.40
C ASP A 31 -16.65 -1.02 1.03
N THR A 32 -16.65 -2.35 1.18
CA THR A 32 -17.78 -3.10 1.72
C THR A 32 -17.60 -3.42 3.21
N SER A 33 -18.70 -3.41 3.96
CA SER A 33 -18.68 -3.74 5.38
C SER A 33 -18.47 -5.24 5.67
N ALA A 34 -18.67 -6.10 4.68
CA ALA A 34 -18.59 -7.56 4.84
C ALA A 34 -17.16 -8.09 5.05
N GLY A 35 -16.16 -7.32 4.69
CA GLY A 35 -14.75 -7.68 4.84
C GLY A 35 -13.97 -6.54 5.49
N TYR A 36 -14.38 -6.11 6.69
CA TYR A 36 -13.81 -4.93 7.37
C TYR A 36 -12.27 -4.94 7.45
N TYR A 37 -11.65 -6.12 7.56
CA TYR A 37 -10.20 -6.28 7.55
C TYR A 37 -9.56 -6.04 6.17
N LEU A 38 -10.37 -5.92 5.09
CA LEU A 38 -9.92 -5.54 3.76
C LEU A 38 -10.11 -4.04 3.48
N ASN A 39 -10.68 -3.29 4.43
CA ASN A 39 -10.91 -1.84 4.27
C ASN A 39 -9.65 -1.01 4.59
N GLY A 40 -8.56 -1.67 4.95
CA GLY A 40 -7.29 -1.04 5.27
C GLY A 40 -6.13 -1.54 4.45
N VAL A 41 -5.04 -0.81 4.52
CA VAL A 41 -3.75 -1.20 3.92
C VAL A 41 -2.97 -2.00 4.95
N TYR A 42 -2.54 -3.19 4.57
CA TYR A 42 -1.65 -4.02 5.39
C TYR A 42 -0.22 -3.53 5.21
N CYS A 43 0.34 -3.00 6.29
CA CYS A 43 1.66 -2.40 6.31
C CYS A 43 2.64 -3.34 7.01
N THR A 44 3.67 -3.75 6.29
CA THR A 44 4.82 -4.52 6.81
C THR A 44 6.11 -3.74 6.56
N ARG A 45 7.22 -4.22 7.12
CA ARG A 45 8.53 -3.61 6.84
C ARG A 45 9.00 -3.78 5.41
N GLN A 46 8.47 -4.76 4.68
CA GLN A 46 8.89 -5.09 3.33
C GLN A 46 7.98 -4.50 2.27
N GLU A 47 6.68 -4.42 2.57
CA GLU A 47 5.70 -4.02 1.58
C GLU A 47 4.41 -3.50 2.19
N LEU A 48 3.66 -2.77 1.39
CA LEU A 48 2.26 -2.42 1.59
C LEU A 48 1.40 -3.33 0.72
N VAL A 49 0.34 -3.87 1.29
CA VAL A 49 -0.58 -4.75 0.56
C VAL A 49 -2.01 -4.28 0.77
N ALA A 50 -2.79 -4.22 -0.29
CA ALA A 50 -4.21 -3.92 -0.23
C ALA A 50 -4.99 -4.79 -1.22
N THR A 51 -6.18 -5.22 -0.82
CA THR A 51 -7.06 -6.06 -1.64
C THR A 51 -8.52 -5.82 -1.30
N ASP A 52 -9.40 -6.04 -2.27
CA ASP A 52 -10.85 -6.10 -2.07
C ASP A 52 -11.40 -7.53 -2.30
N GLY A 53 -10.51 -8.52 -2.41
CA GLY A 53 -10.86 -9.91 -2.69
C GLY A 53 -10.91 -10.26 -4.18
N HIS A 54 -10.91 -9.28 -5.09
CA HIS A 54 -10.93 -9.49 -6.54
C HIS A 54 -9.62 -9.09 -7.22
N GLN A 55 -8.91 -8.18 -6.61
CA GLN A 55 -7.57 -7.76 -6.99
C GLN A 55 -6.75 -7.50 -5.74
N MET A 56 -5.45 -7.42 -5.94
CA MET A 56 -4.50 -7.06 -4.91
C MET A 56 -3.40 -6.20 -5.51
N ILE A 57 -2.90 -5.26 -4.73
CA ILE A 57 -1.67 -4.53 -5.02
C ILE A 57 -0.64 -4.80 -3.93
N GLN A 58 0.60 -5.00 -4.33
CA GLN A 58 1.76 -5.11 -3.47
C GLN A 58 2.77 -4.03 -3.87
N ILE A 59 3.21 -3.25 -2.92
CA ILE A 59 4.17 -2.16 -3.13
C ILE A 59 5.33 -2.38 -2.16
N ALA A 60 6.48 -2.77 -2.67
CA ALA A 60 7.66 -2.93 -1.84
C ALA A 60 8.07 -1.59 -1.23
N THR A 61 8.27 -1.55 0.09
CA THR A 61 8.70 -0.35 0.80
C THR A 61 10.11 0.04 0.40
N PRO A 62 10.41 1.33 0.20
CA PRO A 62 11.78 1.77 -0.05
C PRO A 62 12.64 1.65 1.22
N SER A 63 13.95 1.65 1.05
CA SER A 63 14.91 1.50 2.16
C SER A 63 14.83 2.62 3.19
N GLU A 64 14.34 3.78 2.80
CA GLU A 64 14.16 4.95 3.67
C GLU A 64 12.89 4.88 4.53
N ALA A 65 11.97 3.96 4.19
CA ALA A 65 10.76 3.74 4.98
C ALA A 65 11.09 3.11 6.33
N HIS A 66 10.32 3.45 7.34
CA HIS A 66 10.47 2.92 8.69
C HIS A 66 9.13 2.50 9.26
N ILE A 67 9.11 1.35 9.92
CA ILE A 67 7.99 0.90 10.75
C ILE A 67 8.55 0.42 12.08
N GLY A 68 8.17 1.10 13.14
CA GLY A 68 8.57 0.78 14.51
C GLY A 68 8.02 -0.57 14.97
N LYS A 69 8.72 -1.20 15.90
CA LYS A 69 8.35 -2.55 16.37
C LYS A 69 6.96 -2.62 17.01
N ASP A 70 6.54 -1.57 17.71
CA ASP A 70 5.26 -1.51 18.41
C ASP A 70 4.07 -1.18 17.47
N CYS A 71 4.38 -0.78 16.20
CA CYS A 71 3.37 -0.72 15.16
C CYS A 71 2.93 -2.11 14.72
N LEU A 72 3.85 -3.07 14.75
CA LEU A 72 3.64 -4.43 14.25
C LEU A 72 2.95 -5.27 15.31
N THR A 73 1.89 -5.96 14.94
CA THR A 73 1.23 -6.92 15.84
C THR A 73 1.73 -8.33 15.55
N GLN A 74 1.86 -9.14 16.61
CA GLN A 74 2.28 -10.54 16.46
C GLN A 74 1.20 -11.43 15.84
N ASP A 75 -0.05 -10.98 15.84
CA ASP A 75 -1.20 -11.76 15.42
C ASP A 75 -1.41 -11.81 13.91
N HIS A 76 -0.66 -11.00 13.15
CA HIS A 76 -0.67 -11.11 11.70
C HIS A 76 0.24 -12.22 11.23
N PRO A 77 -0.25 -13.18 10.43
CA PRO A 77 0.57 -14.27 9.93
C PRO A 77 1.74 -13.70 9.12
N VAL A 78 2.93 -14.12 9.48
CA VAL A 78 4.11 -13.84 8.68
C VAL A 78 3.97 -14.60 7.36
N PRO A 79 4.05 -13.94 6.20
CA PRO A 79 3.96 -14.62 4.92
C PRO A 79 4.94 -15.79 4.84
N ARG A 80 4.50 -16.93 4.29
CA ARG A 80 5.38 -18.07 4.07
C ARG A 80 6.52 -17.65 3.16
N GLY A 81 7.76 -17.82 3.63
CA GLY A 81 8.96 -17.38 2.91
C GLY A 81 9.49 -16.01 3.32
N ALA A 82 8.85 -15.32 4.28
CA ALA A 82 9.46 -14.16 4.91
C ALA A 82 10.72 -14.56 5.68
N MET A 83 11.68 -13.65 5.76
CA MET A 83 12.91 -13.90 6.51
C MET A 83 12.62 -14.19 7.98
N PRO A 84 13.37 -15.08 8.64
CA PRO A 84 13.27 -15.32 10.07
C PRO A 84 13.39 -13.98 10.84
N GLY A 85 12.47 -13.72 11.76
CA GLY A 85 12.45 -12.48 12.53
C GLY A 85 11.66 -11.33 11.88
N THR A 86 11.00 -11.55 10.77
CA THR A 86 10.03 -10.59 10.22
C THR A 86 8.84 -10.55 11.18
N ALA A 87 8.74 -9.47 11.95
CA ALA A 87 7.53 -9.19 12.72
C ALA A 87 6.37 -8.99 11.75
N GLY A 88 5.15 -9.36 12.16
CA GLY A 88 3.93 -9.16 11.37
C GLY A 88 3.77 -7.75 10.82
N GLY A 89 2.57 -7.40 10.44
CA GLY A 89 2.21 -6.07 9.99
C GLY A 89 1.12 -5.45 10.85
N PHE A 90 0.56 -4.36 10.39
CA PHE A 90 -0.64 -3.76 10.93
C PHE A 90 -1.56 -3.30 9.81
N LEU A 91 -2.86 -3.28 10.08
CA LEU A 91 -3.86 -2.77 9.15
C LEU A 91 -4.11 -1.30 9.45
N LEU A 92 -3.80 -0.46 8.47
CA LEU A 92 -3.99 0.99 8.53
C LEU A 92 -5.26 1.37 7.78
N HIS A 93 -6.19 2.02 8.47
CA HIS A 93 -7.38 2.64 7.89
C HIS A 93 -7.33 4.15 8.14
N ALA A 94 -7.55 4.92 7.09
CA ALA A 94 -7.66 6.38 7.16
C ALA A 94 -8.67 6.86 6.12
N ASP A 95 -9.24 8.04 6.32
CA ASP A 95 -10.08 8.68 5.30
C ASP A 95 -9.21 9.13 4.12
N HIS A 96 -9.02 8.22 3.17
CA HIS A 96 -8.25 8.45 1.95
C HIS A 96 -8.95 9.36 0.93
N THR A 97 -10.18 9.77 1.22
CA THR A 97 -10.93 10.75 0.40
C THR A 97 -10.66 12.19 0.81
N ASP A 98 -10.04 12.40 1.96
CA ASP A 98 -9.71 13.73 2.49
C ASP A 98 -8.83 14.55 1.54
N LYS A 99 -8.93 15.86 1.67
CA LYS A 99 -8.17 16.83 0.88
C LYS A 99 -6.65 16.70 1.08
N ALA A 100 -6.22 16.29 2.27
CA ALA A 100 -4.80 16.07 2.55
C ALA A 100 -4.18 15.00 1.64
N TRP A 101 -4.92 13.93 1.33
CA TRP A 101 -4.51 12.94 0.34
C TRP A 101 -4.52 13.46 -1.10
N LYS A 102 -5.29 14.51 -1.36
CA LYS A 102 -5.47 15.10 -2.69
C LYS A 102 -4.56 16.31 -2.92
N ALA A 103 -3.83 16.75 -1.90
CA ALA A 103 -2.98 17.93 -2.01
C ALA A 103 -1.90 17.72 -3.08
N LYS A 104 -2.12 18.31 -4.24
CA LYS A 104 -1.18 18.36 -5.36
C LYS A 104 0.02 19.27 -5.08
N THR A 105 0.13 19.82 -3.90
CA THR A 105 1.10 20.84 -3.52
C THR A 105 2.55 20.32 -3.61
N PHE A 106 2.72 19.01 -3.65
CA PHE A 106 4.02 18.34 -3.79
C PHE A 106 3.96 17.35 -4.97
N ALA A 107 3.91 17.90 -6.17
CA ALA A 107 4.11 17.11 -7.38
C ALA A 107 5.57 16.63 -7.39
N GLY A 108 5.77 15.31 -7.35
CA GLY A 108 7.11 14.75 -7.54
C GLY A 108 7.51 13.63 -6.60
N GLY A 109 6.62 13.09 -5.78
CA GLY A 109 6.94 11.94 -4.91
C GLY A 109 7.75 12.28 -3.64
N ASP A 110 7.76 13.56 -3.25
CA ASP A 110 8.53 14.04 -2.09
C ASP A 110 7.70 14.10 -0.79
N LEU A 111 6.44 13.72 -0.85
CA LEU A 111 5.57 13.71 0.32
C LEU A 111 5.61 12.35 1.01
N TRP A 112 5.85 12.40 2.31
CA TRP A 112 5.85 11.22 3.18
C TRP A 112 4.77 11.35 4.24
N VAL A 113 4.39 10.23 4.80
CA VAL A 113 3.46 10.13 5.92
C VAL A 113 4.23 9.67 7.13
N TYR A 114 4.19 10.48 8.17
CA TYR A 114 4.63 10.11 9.50
C TYR A 114 3.39 9.76 10.32
N GLY A 115 3.33 8.56 10.84
CA GLY A 115 2.25 8.09 11.69
C GLY A 115 2.74 7.65 13.06
N ASP A 116 1.91 7.84 14.08
CA ASP A 116 2.15 7.35 15.43
C ASP A 116 0.92 6.59 15.92
N VAL A 117 1.07 5.29 16.11
CA VAL A 117 -0.03 4.40 16.53
C VAL A 117 -0.57 4.71 17.94
N THR A 118 0.18 5.45 18.75
CA THR A 118 -0.27 5.87 20.08
C THR A 118 -1.27 7.02 19.99
N THR A 119 -1.04 7.94 19.05
CA THR A 119 -1.89 9.12 18.86
C THR A 119 -2.98 8.92 17.83
N GLY A 120 -2.84 7.93 16.95
CA GLY A 120 -3.74 7.74 15.80
C GLY A 120 -3.68 8.85 14.77
N LEU A 121 -2.56 9.59 14.67
CA LEU A 121 -2.41 10.73 13.78
C LEU A 121 -1.41 10.44 12.66
N LEU A 122 -1.81 10.72 11.42
CA LEU A 122 -0.96 10.79 10.25
C LEU A 122 -0.57 12.26 10.01
N GLN A 123 0.70 12.50 9.80
CA GLN A 123 1.23 13.81 9.43
C GLN A 123 1.90 13.70 8.07
N PHE A 124 1.49 14.57 7.15
CA PHE A 124 2.15 14.67 5.85
C PHE A 124 3.36 15.58 5.99
N VAL A 125 4.51 15.05 5.66
CA VAL A 125 5.82 15.71 5.81
C VAL A 125 6.61 15.54 4.52
N SER A 126 7.60 16.38 4.32
CA SER A 126 8.48 16.23 3.17
C SER A 126 9.47 15.07 3.35
N LYS A 127 10.07 14.62 2.25
CA LYS A 127 11.02 13.49 2.24
C LYS A 127 12.21 13.71 3.17
N PRO A 128 12.64 12.68 3.93
CA PRO A 128 13.89 12.75 4.70
C PRO A 128 15.09 13.01 3.80
N GLY A 129 16.00 13.82 4.28
CA GLY A 129 17.23 14.16 3.55
C GLY A 129 17.11 15.36 2.60
N SER A 130 15.90 15.92 2.43
CA SER A 130 15.70 17.20 1.75
C SER A 130 16.00 18.39 2.66
N TYR A 131 16.41 18.15 3.92
CA TYR A 131 16.61 19.17 4.96
C TYR A 131 18.01 19.16 5.50
N ALA A 132 18.47 20.37 5.82
CA ALA A 132 19.64 20.55 6.68
C ALA A 132 19.27 20.26 8.14
N PRO A 133 20.22 19.84 8.98
CA PRO A 133 20.00 19.71 10.42
C PRO A 133 19.49 21.05 10.99
N GLY A 134 18.31 21.05 11.56
CA GLY A 134 17.66 22.24 12.10
C GLY A 134 16.43 22.74 11.33
N ASP A 135 16.17 22.24 10.12
CA ASP A 135 14.95 22.57 9.39
C ASP A 135 13.72 21.91 10.05
N GLU A 136 12.67 22.67 10.27
CA GLU A 136 11.39 22.11 10.68
C GLU A 136 10.82 21.29 9.54
N LEU A 137 10.43 20.04 9.82
CA LEU A 137 9.66 19.21 8.88
C LEU A 137 8.39 19.98 8.49
N TYR A 138 8.26 20.30 7.22
CA TYR A 138 7.11 21.06 6.74
C TYR A 138 5.86 20.19 6.83
N ARG A 139 5.01 20.50 7.81
CA ARG A 139 3.75 19.80 7.99
C ARG A 139 2.74 20.33 7.00
N VAL A 140 2.27 19.48 6.08
CA VAL A 140 1.31 19.86 5.03
C VAL A 140 -0.13 19.62 5.46
N GLY A 141 -0.35 18.60 6.29
CA GLY A 141 -1.66 18.22 6.76
C GLY A 141 -1.58 17.19 7.86
N VAL A 142 -2.69 16.98 8.53
CA VAL A 142 -2.86 15.96 9.57
C VAL A 142 -4.18 15.25 9.32
N LEU A 143 -4.16 13.92 9.41
CA LEU A 143 -5.34 13.05 9.35
C LEU A 143 -5.36 12.13 10.56
N GLU A 144 -6.54 11.73 10.96
CA GLU A 144 -6.71 10.63 11.89
C GLU A 144 -6.62 9.31 11.13
N PHE A 145 -6.06 8.30 11.79
CA PHE A 145 -6.09 6.93 11.31
C PHE A 145 -6.48 5.99 12.45
N SER A 146 -6.97 4.84 12.09
CA SER A 146 -7.21 3.76 13.02
C SER A 146 -6.46 2.50 12.58
N ARG A 147 -6.13 1.67 13.57
CA ARG A 147 -5.71 0.29 13.29
C ARG A 147 -6.96 -0.56 13.23
N ILE A 148 -7.08 -1.35 12.18
CA ILE A 148 -8.12 -2.37 12.12
C ILE A 148 -7.65 -3.56 12.95
N ASP A 149 -8.46 -3.94 13.94
CA ASP A 149 -8.27 -5.17 14.70
C ASP A 149 -8.81 -6.34 13.87
N GLY A 150 -7.90 -7.06 13.22
CA GLY A 150 -8.25 -8.18 12.35
C GLY A 150 -7.00 -8.77 11.70
N THR A 151 -7.13 -10.00 11.22
CA THR A 151 -6.05 -10.69 10.54
C THR A 151 -6.17 -10.49 9.05
N PHE A 152 -5.15 -9.91 8.42
CA PHE A 152 -5.09 -9.81 6.96
C PHE A 152 -4.90 -11.20 6.36
N PRO A 153 -5.59 -11.54 5.25
CA PRO A 153 -5.47 -12.85 4.62
C PRO A 153 -4.04 -13.18 4.23
N ASP A 154 -3.68 -14.47 4.26
CA ASP A 154 -2.43 -14.93 3.66
C ASP A 154 -2.52 -14.82 2.13
N TYR A 155 -1.99 -13.72 1.61
CA TYR A 155 -2.02 -13.39 0.19
C TYR A 155 -0.92 -14.08 -0.63
N THR A 156 0.03 -14.71 0.02
CA THR A 156 1.19 -15.31 -0.68
C THR A 156 0.80 -16.45 -1.61
N HIS A 157 -0.31 -17.12 -1.28
CA HIS A 157 -0.84 -18.22 -2.09
C HIS A 157 -1.55 -17.78 -3.38
N VAL A 158 -1.98 -16.52 -3.45
CA VAL A 158 -2.69 -16.01 -4.64
C VAL A 158 -1.78 -15.28 -5.61
N VAL A 159 -0.52 -15.07 -5.27
CA VAL A 159 0.47 -14.45 -6.15
C VAL A 159 1.05 -15.54 -7.07
N PRO A 160 0.88 -15.44 -8.39
CA PRO A 160 1.47 -16.40 -9.31
C PRO A 160 3.00 -16.39 -9.23
N ASN A 161 3.59 -17.57 -9.06
CA ASN A 161 5.04 -17.71 -8.95
C ASN A 161 5.75 -17.84 -10.30
N ALA A 162 5.01 -18.23 -11.34
CA ALA A 162 5.54 -18.43 -12.68
C ALA A 162 4.48 -18.14 -13.75
N ALA A 163 4.95 -17.92 -14.97
CA ALA A 163 4.06 -17.83 -16.12
C ALA A 163 3.42 -19.19 -16.40
N GLY A 164 2.10 -19.23 -16.39
CA GLY A 164 1.33 -20.41 -16.76
C GLY A 164 1.06 -20.48 -18.26
N LYS A 165 0.31 -21.50 -18.63
CA LYS A 165 -0.06 -21.78 -20.04
C LYS A 165 -1.48 -21.39 -20.39
N CYS A 166 -2.17 -20.59 -19.55
CA CYS A 166 -3.52 -20.18 -19.84
C CYS A 166 -3.59 -19.30 -21.09
N GLY A 167 -4.31 -19.76 -22.11
CA GLY A 167 -4.46 -19.03 -23.37
C GLY A 167 -5.51 -17.91 -23.33
N VAL A 168 -6.47 -17.98 -22.39
CA VAL A 168 -7.55 -16.99 -22.27
C VAL A 168 -7.74 -16.67 -20.79
N PHE A 169 -7.67 -15.38 -20.46
CA PHE A 169 -7.89 -14.86 -19.12
C PHE A 169 -8.97 -13.78 -19.17
N CYS A 170 -10.05 -14.00 -18.44
CA CYS A 170 -11.14 -13.04 -18.33
C CYS A 170 -11.11 -12.36 -16.98
N HIS A 171 -11.25 -11.03 -16.97
CA HIS A 171 -11.33 -10.23 -15.75
C HIS A 171 -12.39 -9.13 -15.87
N ALA A 172 -12.90 -8.66 -14.75
CA ALA A 172 -13.81 -7.52 -14.74
C ALA A 172 -13.01 -6.22 -14.99
N PRO A 173 -13.41 -5.36 -15.95
CA PRO A 173 -12.71 -4.10 -16.23
C PRO A 173 -12.55 -3.19 -15.00
N ALA A 174 -13.54 -3.16 -14.11
CA ALA A 174 -13.52 -2.37 -12.89
C ALA A 174 -12.38 -2.76 -11.94
N VAL A 175 -12.02 -4.04 -11.90
CA VAL A 175 -10.92 -4.59 -11.11
C VAL A 175 -9.58 -4.07 -11.65
N MET A 176 -9.36 -4.16 -12.96
CA MET A 176 -8.17 -3.59 -13.60
C MET A 176 -8.09 -2.08 -13.43
N ALA A 177 -9.22 -1.38 -13.50
CA ALA A 177 -9.26 0.08 -13.35
C ALA A 177 -8.72 0.56 -11.99
N LYS A 178 -8.95 -0.18 -10.91
CA LYS A 178 -8.39 0.16 -9.59
C LYS A 178 -6.85 0.05 -9.59
N LEU A 179 -6.30 -1.02 -10.17
CA LEU A 179 -4.85 -1.20 -10.28
C LEU A 179 -4.21 -0.12 -11.18
N LEU A 180 -4.86 0.26 -12.27
CA LEU A 180 -4.38 1.35 -13.14
C LEU A 180 -4.39 2.69 -12.41
N LYS A 181 -5.43 2.99 -11.63
CA LYS A 181 -5.47 4.20 -10.78
C LYS A 181 -4.34 4.22 -9.75
N ALA A 182 -4.05 3.08 -9.13
CA ALA A 182 -2.94 2.97 -8.21
C ALA A 182 -1.58 3.24 -8.91
N ALA A 183 -1.39 2.69 -10.09
CA ALA A 183 -0.19 2.94 -10.90
C ALA A 183 -0.06 4.41 -11.33
N ASP A 184 -1.17 5.07 -11.67
CA ASP A 184 -1.19 6.50 -12.00
C ASP A 184 -0.81 7.39 -10.80
N VAL A 185 -1.18 7.00 -9.59
CA VAL A 185 -0.76 7.70 -8.36
C VAL A 185 0.75 7.63 -8.17
N LEU A 186 1.34 6.46 -8.41
CA LEU A 186 2.77 6.22 -8.21
C LEU A 186 3.66 6.82 -9.31
N ARG A 187 3.08 7.09 -10.45
CA ARG A 187 3.76 7.72 -11.59
C ARG A 187 2.92 8.88 -12.14
N PRO A 188 2.79 9.98 -11.41
CA PRO A 188 2.01 11.11 -11.87
C PRO A 188 2.66 11.72 -13.12
N GLY A 189 1.97 11.69 -14.22
CA GLY A 189 2.33 12.44 -15.40
C GLY A 189 2.33 11.64 -16.69
N LYS A 190 2.23 12.00 -17.73
CA LYS A 190 2.33 11.90 -19.18
C LYS A 190 1.76 10.64 -19.84
N HIS A 191 1.85 9.44 -19.27
CA HIS A 191 1.30 8.23 -19.90
C HIS A 191 1.03 7.15 -18.85
N THR A 192 -0.14 6.52 -18.91
CA THR A 192 -0.42 5.28 -18.19
C THR A 192 0.67 4.26 -18.49
N PRO A 193 1.28 3.62 -17.48
CA PRO A 193 2.34 2.65 -17.73
C PRO A 193 1.82 1.47 -18.54
N ALA A 194 2.65 0.92 -19.40
CA ALA A 194 2.33 -0.35 -20.06
C ALA A 194 2.19 -1.44 -19.00
N VAL A 195 1.24 -2.33 -19.19
CA VAL A 195 0.90 -3.41 -18.28
C VAL A 195 1.25 -4.74 -18.91
N ARG A 196 1.96 -5.59 -18.15
CA ARG A 196 2.19 -6.98 -18.50
C ARG A 196 1.32 -7.86 -17.62
N LEU A 197 0.56 -8.74 -18.24
CA LEU A 197 -0.23 -9.77 -17.56
C LEU A 197 0.47 -11.11 -17.73
N THR A 198 0.73 -11.78 -16.61
CA THR A 198 1.26 -13.14 -16.58
C THR A 198 0.21 -14.03 -15.92
N THR A 199 -0.42 -14.89 -16.70
CA THR A 199 -1.50 -15.78 -16.23
C THR A 199 -0.95 -17.02 -15.57
N GLY A 200 -1.74 -17.66 -14.70
CA GLY A 200 -1.48 -18.99 -14.17
C GLY A 200 -1.76 -20.09 -15.20
N ASP A 201 -1.71 -21.35 -14.77
CA ASP A 201 -1.84 -22.53 -15.65
C ASP A 201 -3.27 -22.76 -16.14
N GLY A 202 -4.26 -22.36 -15.36
CA GLY A 202 -5.67 -22.57 -15.65
C GLY A 202 -6.50 -21.28 -15.72
N PRO A 203 -7.71 -21.35 -16.29
CA PRO A 203 -8.59 -20.20 -16.42
C PRO A 203 -9.14 -19.70 -15.07
N GLY A 204 -8.98 -20.49 -14.01
CA GLY A 204 -9.35 -20.15 -12.64
C GLY A 204 -8.20 -19.58 -11.80
N ASP A 205 -6.98 -19.57 -12.34
CA ASP A 205 -5.82 -19.10 -11.61
C ASP A 205 -5.69 -17.57 -11.69
N PRO A 206 -5.16 -16.93 -10.63
CA PRO A 206 -4.89 -15.51 -10.66
C PRO A 206 -3.88 -15.13 -11.74
N ALA A 207 -3.93 -13.87 -12.20
CA ALA A 207 -2.91 -13.29 -13.07
C ALA A 207 -2.07 -12.26 -12.31
N LEU A 208 -0.76 -12.30 -12.51
CA LEU A 208 0.17 -11.28 -12.07
C LEU A 208 0.10 -10.08 -13.02
N VAL A 209 0.06 -8.89 -12.45
CA VAL A 209 0.06 -7.61 -13.16
C VAL A 209 1.34 -6.86 -12.83
N GLU A 210 2.12 -6.54 -13.83
CA GLU A 210 3.34 -5.76 -13.69
C GLU A 210 3.24 -4.46 -14.49
N PHE A 211 3.81 -3.39 -13.96
CA PHE A 211 3.71 -2.05 -14.53
C PHE A 211 5.08 -1.57 -15.00
N ALA A 212 5.18 -1.15 -16.25
CA ALA A 212 6.43 -0.63 -16.81
C ALA A 212 6.90 0.61 -16.04
N GLY A 213 8.15 0.56 -15.59
CA GLY A 213 8.76 1.66 -14.81
C GLY A 213 8.36 1.72 -13.33
N LEU A 214 7.62 0.72 -12.83
CA LEU A 214 7.26 0.58 -11.42
C LEU A 214 7.73 -0.78 -10.85
N PRO A 215 9.04 -1.05 -10.76
CA PRO A 215 9.54 -2.39 -10.40
C PRO A 215 9.20 -2.80 -8.95
N ARG A 216 8.86 -1.84 -8.09
CA ARG A 216 8.43 -2.10 -6.71
C ARG A 216 6.95 -2.48 -6.59
N VAL A 217 6.19 -2.41 -7.68
CA VAL A 217 4.73 -2.55 -7.67
C VAL A 217 4.32 -3.79 -8.42
N ARG A 218 3.51 -4.62 -7.80
CA ARG A 218 2.86 -5.77 -8.40
C ARG A 218 1.38 -5.74 -8.11
N GLY A 219 0.60 -6.14 -9.09
CA GLY A 219 -0.82 -6.40 -8.92
C GLY A 219 -1.11 -7.89 -9.09
N THR A 220 -2.18 -8.35 -8.49
CA THR A 220 -2.77 -9.67 -8.76
C THR A 220 -4.24 -9.47 -9.05
N ILE A 221 -4.74 -10.14 -10.09
CA ILE A 221 -6.15 -10.10 -10.48
C ILE A 221 -6.71 -11.51 -10.43
N MET A 222 -7.84 -11.67 -9.74
CA MET A 222 -8.62 -12.90 -9.78
C MET A 222 -9.37 -13.03 -11.10
N PRO A 223 -9.46 -14.24 -11.67
CA PRO A 223 -10.21 -14.45 -12.90
C PRO A 223 -11.71 -14.22 -12.67
N HIS A 224 -12.37 -13.74 -13.71
CA HIS A 224 -13.80 -13.58 -13.74
C HIS A 224 -14.41 -14.62 -14.69
N ARG A 225 -15.50 -15.27 -14.25
CA ARG A 225 -16.16 -16.25 -15.11
C ARG A 225 -16.83 -15.53 -16.28
N TRP A 226 -16.44 -15.91 -17.49
CA TRP A 226 -17.17 -15.53 -18.69
C TRP A 226 -18.54 -16.21 -18.67
N ARG A 227 -19.59 -15.42 -18.75
CA ARG A 227 -20.98 -15.91 -18.94
C ARG A 227 -21.43 -15.41 -20.30
N GLU A 228 -21.85 -16.34 -21.15
CA GLU A 228 -22.51 -16.04 -22.40
C GLU A 228 -23.91 -15.51 -22.17
#